data_7f9d6b52119b4a543bb1b30918ad5ed6
#
_entry.id   7f9d6b52119b4a543bb1b30918ad5ed6
#
_cell.length_a   1.000
_cell.length_b   1.000
_cell.length_c   1.000
_cell.angle_alpha   90.00
_cell.angle_beta   90.00
_cell.angle_gamma   90.00
#
_symmetry.space_group_name_H-M   'P 1'
#
loop_
_entity.id
_entity.type
_entity.pdbx_description
1 polymer ?
#
loop_
_entity_poly.entity_id
_entity_poly.type
_entity_poly.pdbx_seq_one_letter_code
_entity_poly.pdbx_strand_id
1 'polypeptide(L)'
;AEVIQRRLLAKTEEGTITLGNLFDREENNLKTLFDFADGSIKLKNYRDRDHFVASYPFPPYQYTLFQMAIMSLSQHNAFEGKHSSVGERSMLGVFQEVAKKLKDHPVRGLATFDLMFEGIRTALKSSAQQSIQIAEKEIQDIDPFAVRVLKALFLVKYVKGFKPSVRNIGILLLSEFEADQTGQRRKIEEALSRLERETYIQRNGEVYEFLTNEEKDVEAEIKALDIDPSELSKELETLAFDTILRHRKIKHLATNSEYAFTRKLDDHAVGREYELAINLVSPLSDEVESPDGIRMKTMSREELAVAMKPDANFVRDLILFKQTDTCIRQSRSGSPQPGRERIDAEQ
;
A
#
# COMPACT_ATOMS: atom_id res chain seq x y z
N ALA A 1 19.19 -14.42 14.71
CA ALA A 1 18.34 -14.21 15.90
C ALA A 1 19.07 -14.63 17.18
N GLU A 2 19.45 -15.88 17.31
CA GLU A 2 19.99 -16.45 18.56
C GLU A 2 21.24 -15.70 19.10
N VAL A 3 22.15 -15.29 18.22
CA VAL A 3 23.34 -14.50 18.63
C VAL A 3 22.92 -13.14 19.21
N ILE A 4 21.94 -12.47 18.62
CA ILE A 4 21.40 -11.20 19.12
C ILE A 4 20.75 -11.41 20.49
N GLN A 5 19.91 -12.40 20.63
CA GLN A 5 19.22 -12.72 21.88
C GLN A 5 20.19 -13.01 23.02
N ARG A 6 21.20 -13.87 22.79
CA ARG A 6 22.14 -14.27 23.83
C ARG A 6 23.18 -13.20 24.19
N ARG A 7 23.66 -12.42 23.20
CA ARG A 7 24.75 -11.47 23.43
C ARG A 7 24.28 -10.05 23.71
N LEU A 8 23.14 -9.67 23.20
CA LEU A 8 22.66 -8.29 23.27
C LEU A 8 21.49 -8.11 24.22
N LEU A 9 20.62 -9.12 24.30
CA LEU A 9 19.35 -9.05 25.01
C LEU A 9 19.30 -9.91 26.27
N ALA A 10 20.47 -10.26 26.82
CA ALA A 10 20.55 -10.97 28.10
C ALA A 10 19.81 -10.18 29.19
N LYS A 11 18.98 -10.84 29.99
CA LYS A 11 18.16 -10.23 31.04
C LYS A 11 18.76 -10.55 32.41
N THR A 12 18.57 -9.64 33.35
CA THR A 12 18.76 -9.92 34.78
C THR A 12 17.68 -10.89 35.26
N GLU A 13 17.87 -11.48 36.45
CA GLU A 13 16.85 -12.34 37.07
C GLU A 13 15.52 -11.58 37.27
N GLU A 14 15.58 -10.36 37.78
CA GLU A 14 14.41 -9.50 37.96
C GLU A 14 13.72 -9.18 36.63
N GLY A 15 14.51 -8.86 35.59
CA GLY A 15 14.00 -8.61 34.26
C GLY A 15 13.32 -9.86 33.66
N THR A 16 13.87 -11.05 33.91
CA THR A 16 13.29 -12.32 33.48
C THR A 16 11.94 -12.58 34.13
N ILE A 17 11.84 -12.36 35.45
CA ILE A 17 10.60 -12.50 36.22
C ILE A 17 9.55 -11.50 35.71
N THR A 18 9.94 -10.23 35.58
CA THR A 18 9.04 -9.16 35.15
C THR A 18 8.47 -9.40 33.76
N LEU A 19 9.33 -9.78 32.80
CA LEU A 19 8.92 -10.09 31.42
C LEU A 19 8.10 -11.38 31.36
N GLY A 20 8.42 -12.38 32.19
CA GLY A 20 7.62 -13.59 32.29
C GLY A 20 6.20 -13.31 32.76
N ASN A 21 6.05 -12.49 33.79
CA ASN A 21 4.73 -12.07 34.29
C ASN A 21 3.95 -11.23 33.25
N LEU A 22 4.68 -10.44 32.44
CA LEU A 22 4.07 -9.71 31.33
C LEU A 22 3.55 -10.67 30.26
N PHE A 23 4.34 -11.67 29.88
CA PHE A 23 3.93 -12.70 28.92
C PHE A 23 2.66 -13.43 29.38
N ASP A 24 2.65 -13.87 30.64
CA ASP A 24 1.52 -14.62 31.21
C ASP A 24 0.20 -13.82 31.17
N ARG A 25 0.27 -12.49 31.29
CA ARG A 25 -0.88 -11.60 31.14
C ARG A 25 -1.31 -11.39 29.68
N GLU A 26 -0.35 -11.26 28.80
CA GLU A 26 -0.57 -10.90 27.38
C GLU A 26 -0.60 -12.13 26.43
N GLU A 27 -0.48 -13.35 26.94
CA GLU A 27 -0.33 -14.56 26.13
C GLU A 27 -1.38 -14.70 25.02
N ASN A 28 -2.65 -14.44 25.35
CA ASN A 28 -3.74 -14.52 24.38
C ASN A 28 -3.69 -13.41 23.33
N ASN A 29 -3.31 -12.21 23.74
CA ASN A 29 -3.12 -11.06 22.85
C ASN A 29 -1.95 -11.31 21.89
N LEU A 30 -0.83 -11.80 22.40
CA LEU A 30 0.39 -12.08 21.64
C LEU A 30 0.20 -13.13 20.54
N LYS A 31 -0.77 -14.05 20.66
CA LYS A 31 -1.05 -15.07 19.65
C LYS A 31 -1.50 -14.49 18.31
N THR A 32 -2.20 -13.35 18.33
CA THR A 32 -2.78 -12.71 17.13
C THR A 32 -2.21 -11.34 16.80
N LEU A 33 -1.49 -10.72 17.75
CA LEU A 33 -1.01 -9.35 17.64
C LEU A 33 -0.08 -9.12 16.44
N PHE A 34 0.71 -10.13 16.06
CA PHE A 34 1.66 -10.09 14.95
C PHE A 34 1.24 -10.99 13.78
N ASP A 35 -0.06 -11.15 13.58
CA ASP A 35 -0.62 -11.95 12.49
C ASP A 35 -0.76 -11.09 11.23
N PHE A 36 0.24 -11.19 10.37
CA PHE A 36 0.26 -10.49 9.08
C PHE A 36 -0.76 -11.08 8.12
N ALA A 37 -1.57 -10.20 7.51
CA ALA A 37 -2.57 -10.60 6.53
C ALA A 37 -1.97 -10.69 5.11
N ASP A 38 -2.54 -11.55 4.28
CA ASP A 38 -2.41 -11.58 2.82
C ASP A 38 -0.98 -11.68 2.26
N GLY A 39 -0.01 -12.07 3.07
CA GLY A 39 1.38 -12.25 2.66
C GLY A 39 1.70 -13.69 2.28
N SER A 40 2.53 -13.89 1.25
CA SER A 40 3.14 -15.19 0.96
C SER A 40 4.25 -15.56 1.94
N ILE A 41 4.67 -14.63 2.79
CA ILE A 41 5.74 -14.81 3.78
C ILE A 41 5.13 -15.23 5.12
N LYS A 42 5.56 -16.39 5.62
CA LYS A 42 5.25 -16.80 7.00
C LYS A 42 6.26 -16.18 7.97
N LEU A 43 5.86 -15.08 8.60
CA LEU A 43 6.64 -14.44 9.64
C LEU A 43 6.39 -15.10 11.00
N LYS A 44 7.45 -15.26 11.79
CA LYS A 44 7.37 -15.96 13.07
C LYS A 44 6.81 -15.06 14.17
N ASN A 45 5.93 -15.60 14.99
CA ASN A 45 5.47 -15.00 16.23
C ASN A 45 6.23 -15.58 17.43
N TYR A 46 5.94 -15.12 18.65
CA TYR A 46 6.44 -15.73 19.88
C TYR A 46 5.95 -17.17 19.99
N ARG A 47 6.84 -18.08 20.40
CA ARG A 47 6.52 -19.50 20.55
C ARG A 47 6.01 -19.81 21.96
N ASP A 48 6.73 -19.27 22.94
CA ASP A 48 6.55 -19.55 24.35
C ASP A 48 7.10 -18.38 25.19
N ARG A 49 6.96 -18.49 26.50
CA ARG A 49 7.41 -17.53 27.49
C ARG A 49 8.90 -17.24 27.40
N ASP A 50 9.72 -18.29 27.28
CA ASP A 50 11.20 -18.17 27.25
C ASP A 50 11.64 -17.46 25.96
N HIS A 51 10.98 -17.77 24.83
CA HIS A 51 11.25 -17.07 23.57
C HIS A 51 10.83 -15.59 23.63
N PHE A 52 9.75 -15.26 24.32
CA PHE A 52 9.35 -13.88 24.55
C PHE A 52 10.41 -13.13 25.37
N VAL A 53 10.80 -13.67 26.52
CA VAL A 53 11.82 -13.07 27.40
C VAL A 53 13.13 -12.88 26.64
N ALA A 54 13.58 -13.89 25.90
CA ALA A 54 14.84 -13.82 25.13
C ALA A 54 14.79 -12.78 23.99
N SER A 55 13.62 -12.60 23.36
CA SER A 55 13.48 -11.71 22.18
C SER A 55 13.16 -10.27 22.54
N TYR A 56 12.49 -10.01 23.66
CA TYR A 56 12.05 -8.68 24.08
C TYR A 56 13.21 -7.66 24.08
N PRO A 57 13.01 -6.43 23.56
CA PRO A 57 11.77 -5.81 23.12
C PRO A 57 11.40 -6.04 21.63
N PHE A 58 12.10 -6.93 20.94
CA PHE A 58 11.94 -7.18 19.52
C PHE A 58 10.94 -8.30 19.24
N PRO A 59 9.81 -8.05 18.54
CA PRO A 59 8.97 -9.12 18.02
C PRO A 59 9.73 -10.08 17.09
N PRO A 60 9.51 -11.39 17.18
CA PRO A 60 10.30 -12.39 16.46
C PRO A 60 10.30 -12.24 14.93
N TYR A 61 9.23 -11.71 14.33
CA TYR A 61 9.17 -11.45 12.90
C TYR A 61 10.25 -10.49 12.42
N GLN A 62 10.69 -9.55 13.26
CA GLN A 62 11.65 -8.52 12.90
C GLN A 62 13.01 -9.09 12.50
N TYR A 63 13.45 -10.17 13.13
CA TYR A 63 14.73 -10.80 12.78
C TYR A 63 14.72 -11.33 11.34
N THR A 64 13.62 -11.98 10.94
CA THR A 64 13.49 -12.53 9.59
C THR A 64 13.22 -11.43 8.57
N LEU A 65 12.25 -10.55 8.86
CA LEU A 65 11.87 -9.49 7.94
C LEU A 65 13.02 -8.50 7.70
N PHE A 66 13.77 -8.14 8.73
CA PHE A 66 14.91 -7.25 8.58
C PHE A 66 16.05 -7.89 7.77
N GLN A 67 16.32 -9.18 7.96
CA GLN A 67 17.27 -9.90 7.12
C GLN A 67 16.84 -9.88 5.65
N MET A 68 15.57 -10.14 5.38
CA MET A 68 15.02 -10.07 4.02
C MET A 68 15.13 -8.65 3.44
N ALA A 69 14.81 -7.63 4.24
CA ALA A 69 14.92 -6.23 3.85
C ALA A 69 16.35 -5.85 3.44
N ILE A 70 17.32 -6.21 4.27
CA ILE A 70 18.76 -5.95 3.98
C ILE A 70 19.19 -6.64 2.69
N MET A 71 18.83 -7.92 2.52
CA MET A 71 19.16 -8.68 1.31
C MET A 71 18.53 -8.05 0.06
N SER A 72 17.26 -7.68 0.13
CA SER A 72 16.54 -7.07 -0.97
C SER A 72 17.09 -5.68 -1.31
N LEU A 73 17.34 -4.83 -0.33
CA LEU A 73 17.98 -3.52 -0.53
C LEU A 73 19.38 -3.66 -1.15
N SER A 74 20.14 -4.69 -0.75
CA SER A 74 21.46 -4.97 -1.33
C SER A 74 21.36 -5.40 -2.81
N GLN A 75 20.40 -6.26 -3.15
CA GLN A 75 20.12 -6.67 -4.52
C GLN A 75 19.74 -5.50 -5.42
N HIS A 76 19.01 -4.52 -4.87
CA HIS A 76 18.64 -3.28 -5.55
C HIS A 76 19.68 -2.16 -5.42
N ASN A 77 20.92 -2.52 -5.06
CA ASN A 77 22.07 -1.61 -5.04
C ASN A 77 21.87 -0.35 -4.17
N ALA A 78 21.10 -0.46 -3.08
CA ALA A 78 20.80 0.64 -2.17
C ALA A 78 21.97 1.01 -1.24
N PHE A 79 22.98 0.15 -1.09
CA PHE A 79 24.12 0.37 -0.19
C PHE A 79 25.36 0.91 -0.93
N GLU A 80 26.18 1.70 -0.24
CA GLU A 80 27.46 2.18 -0.75
C GLU A 80 28.52 1.08 -0.77
N GLY A 81 29.35 1.07 -1.84
CA GLY A 81 30.49 0.16 -2.01
C GLY A 81 30.11 -1.23 -2.50
N LYS A 82 31.13 -1.97 -3.04
CA LYS A 82 31.00 -3.35 -3.48
C LYS A 82 30.80 -4.37 -2.35
N HIS A 83 30.78 -3.90 -1.12
CA HIS A 83 30.70 -4.76 0.05
C HIS A 83 29.26 -4.90 0.51
N SER A 84 28.59 -5.87 -0.03
CA SER A 84 27.46 -6.59 0.58
C SER A 84 27.80 -7.19 1.97
N SER A 85 28.79 -6.68 2.68
CA SER A 85 29.07 -7.03 4.08
C SER A 85 28.07 -6.37 5.06
N VAL A 86 26.90 -5.97 4.55
CA VAL A 86 25.70 -5.77 5.34
C VAL A 86 25.20 -7.16 5.77
N GLY A 87 26.11 -7.96 6.32
CA GLY A 87 25.86 -9.29 6.81
C GLY A 87 25.49 -9.30 8.30
N GLU A 88 25.68 -10.43 8.96
CA GLU A 88 25.33 -10.65 10.36
C GLU A 88 25.90 -9.60 11.34
N ARG A 89 27.08 -9.01 11.06
CA ARG A 89 27.69 -7.96 11.89
C ARG A 89 26.87 -6.66 11.84
N SER A 90 26.32 -6.31 10.68
CA SER A 90 25.45 -5.13 10.53
C SER A 90 24.14 -5.35 11.26
N MET A 91 23.54 -6.54 11.18
CA MET A 91 22.34 -6.86 11.94
C MET A 91 22.55 -6.68 13.44
N LEU A 92 23.63 -7.22 14.00
CA LEU A 92 23.92 -7.09 15.42
C LEU A 92 24.03 -5.61 15.83
N GLY A 93 24.75 -4.80 15.04
CA GLY A 93 24.88 -3.36 15.26
C GLY A 93 23.55 -2.62 15.24
N VAL A 94 22.67 -2.93 14.26
CA VAL A 94 21.34 -2.29 14.15
C VAL A 94 20.48 -2.61 15.38
N PHE A 95 20.38 -3.88 15.75
CA PHE A 95 19.62 -4.29 16.94
C PHE A 95 20.18 -3.66 18.21
N GLN A 96 21.52 -3.50 18.31
CA GLN A 96 22.16 -2.82 19.44
C GLN A 96 21.76 -1.34 19.51
N GLU A 97 21.80 -0.62 18.39
CA GLU A 97 21.42 0.80 18.35
C GLU A 97 19.93 1.00 18.69
N VAL A 98 19.04 0.13 18.20
CA VAL A 98 17.63 0.18 18.56
C VAL A 98 17.44 -0.14 20.05
N ALA A 99 18.12 -1.16 20.59
CA ALA A 99 18.05 -1.48 22.01
C ALA A 99 18.52 -0.32 22.91
N LYS A 100 19.58 0.39 22.49
CA LYS A 100 20.04 1.59 23.21
C LYS A 100 19.02 2.72 23.20
N LYS A 101 18.31 2.94 22.07
CA LYS A 101 17.24 3.94 21.99
C LYS A 101 16.08 3.62 22.93
N LEU A 102 15.81 2.34 23.14
CA LEU A 102 14.69 1.88 23.96
C LEU A 102 15.04 1.68 25.44
N LYS A 103 16.28 1.92 25.88
CA LYS A 103 16.77 1.63 27.25
C LYS A 103 15.96 2.30 28.36
N ASP A 104 15.42 3.48 28.09
CA ASP A 104 14.66 4.28 29.06
C ASP A 104 13.12 4.14 28.86
N HIS A 105 12.67 3.27 27.93
CA HIS A 105 11.25 3.02 27.70
C HIS A 105 10.68 2.05 28.76
N PRO A 106 9.40 2.19 29.11
CA PRO A 106 8.76 1.27 30.04
C PRO A 106 8.76 -0.17 29.51
N VAL A 107 8.72 -1.14 30.44
CA VAL A 107 8.78 -2.58 30.13
C VAL A 107 7.64 -3.08 29.22
N ARG A 108 6.61 -2.30 28.92
CA ARG A 108 5.54 -2.63 27.99
C ARG A 108 5.81 -2.19 26.55
N GLY A 109 6.87 -1.42 26.34
CA GLY A 109 7.24 -0.90 25.03
C GLY A 109 7.86 -1.97 24.14
N LEU A 110 7.55 -1.90 22.84
CA LEU A 110 8.10 -2.75 21.79
C LEU A 110 8.98 -1.96 20.84
N ALA A 111 9.99 -2.61 20.29
CA ALA A 111 10.75 -2.07 19.18
C ALA A 111 9.86 -2.02 17.93
N THR A 112 9.69 -0.85 17.35
CA THR A 112 8.99 -0.70 16.07
C THR A 112 9.96 -0.88 14.90
N PHE A 113 9.46 -1.37 13.76
CA PHE A 113 10.32 -1.77 12.65
C PHE A 113 11.03 -0.58 11.97
N ASP A 114 10.41 0.60 11.96
CA ASP A 114 11.00 1.85 11.45
C ASP A 114 12.33 2.24 12.13
N LEU A 115 12.51 1.86 13.39
CA LEU A 115 13.73 2.14 14.13
C LEU A 115 14.98 1.48 13.52
N MET A 116 14.81 0.37 12.79
CA MET A 116 15.88 -0.33 12.10
C MET A 116 16.51 0.50 10.98
N PHE A 117 15.75 1.47 10.41
CA PHE A 117 16.25 2.36 9.36
C PHE A 117 17.47 3.15 9.81
N GLU A 118 17.45 3.69 11.04
CA GLU A 118 18.54 4.51 11.55
C GLU A 118 19.86 3.70 11.66
N GLY A 119 19.74 2.41 11.97
CA GLY A 119 20.91 1.54 12.10
C GLY A 119 21.60 1.20 10.76
N ILE A 120 20.89 1.37 9.62
CA ILE A 120 21.48 1.15 8.28
C ILE A 120 21.75 2.45 7.53
N ARG A 121 21.24 3.58 8.02
CA ARG A 121 21.24 4.88 7.34
C ARG A 121 22.61 5.27 6.79
N THR A 122 23.67 5.11 7.59
CA THR A 122 25.02 5.49 7.21
C THR A 122 25.64 4.62 6.11
N ALA A 123 25.08 3.44 5.89
CA ALA A 123 25.52 2.52 4.84
C ALA A 123 24.72 2.67 3.54
N LEU A 124 23.59 3.40 3.57
CA LEU A 124 22.75 3.64 2.40
C LEU A 124 23.37 4.68 1.48
N LYS A 125 23.23 4.49 0.17
CA LYS A 125 23.52 5.53 -0.82
C LYS A 125 22.67 6.76 -0.59
N SER A 126 23.25 7.93 -0.87
CA SER A 126 22.51 9.19 -0.78
C SER A 126 21.24 9.19 -1.63
N SER A 127 21.30 8.66 -2.85
CA SER A 127 20.14 8.52 -3.73
C SER A 127 19.02 7.65 -3.12
N ALA A 128 19.39 6.53 -2.47
CA ALA A 128 18.41 5.61 -1.88
C ALA A 128 17.65 6.21 -0.68
N GLN A 129 18.27 7.11 0.08
CA GLN A 129 17.67 7.72 1.27
C GLN A 129 17.20 9.17 1.08
N GLN A 130 17.40 9.76 -0.09
CA GLN A 130 17.12 11.17 -0.35
C GLN A 130 15.65 11.54 -0.12
N SER A 131 14.70 10.72 -0.57
CA SER A 131 13.27 10.94 -0.32
C SER A 131 12.95 11.00 1.18
N ILE A 132 13.59 10.17 2.00
CA ILE A 132 13.40 10.18 3.47
C ILE A 132 14.03 11.43 4.08
N GLN A 133 15.22 11.84 3.62
CA GLN A 133 15.88 13.06 4.10
C GLN A 133 15.06 14.33 3.79
N ILE A 134 14.41 14.36 2.64
CA ILE A 134 13.52 15.47 2.25
C ILE A 134 12.27 15.43 3.15
N ALA A 135 11.64 14.27 3.32
CA ALA A 135 10.48 14.12 4.20
C ALA A 135 10.78 14.51 5.66
N GLU A 136 11.98 14.19 6.17
CA GLU A 136 12.41 14.62 7.49
C GLU A 136 12.51 16.13 7.63
N LYS A 137 12.88 16.84 6.57
CA LYS A 137 12.95 18.31 6.57
C LYS A 137 11.58 18.98 6.43
N GLU A 138 10.70 18.39 5.65
CA GLU A 138 9.42 19.03 5.26
C GLU A 138 8.25 18.59 6.14
N ILE A 139 8.26 17.34 6.62
CA ILE A 139 7.10 16.73 7.27
C ILE A 139 7.36 16.45 8.76
N GLN A 140 8.61 16.25 9.20
CA GLN A 140 8.95 15.79 10.56
C GLN A 140 8.33 16.66 11.67
N ASP A 141 8.32 17.97 11.51
CA ASP A 141 7.78 18.90 12.51
C ASP A 141 6.24 18.94 12.52
N ILE A 142 5.62 18.56 11.39
CA ILE A 142 4.16 18.58 11.21
C ILE A 142 3.56 17.23 11.57
N ASP A 143 4.18 16.16 11.10
CA ASP A 143 3.71 14.79 11.26
C ASP A 143 4.90 13.81 11.39
N PRO A 144 5.51 13.73 12.56
CA PRO A 144 6.64 12.81 12.81
C PRO A 144 6.24 11.34 12.62
N PHE A 145 4.94 11.02 12.75
CA PHE A 145 4.47 9.65 12.56
C PHE A 145 4.45 9.25 11.07
N ALA A 146 4.13 10.17 10.16
CA ALA A 146 4.21 9.92 8.72
C ALA A 146 5.65 9.58 8.28
N VAL A 147 6.66 10.25 8.83
CA VAL A 147 8.06 9.92 8.54
C VAL A 147 8.43 8.52 9.04
N ARG A 148 7.89 8.08 10.18
CA ARG A 148 8.07 6.70 10.67
C ARG A 148 7.43 5.68 9.75
N VAL A 149 6.19 5.94 9.25
CA VAL A 149 5.52 5.13 8.24
C VAL A 149 6.39 5.02 6.99
N LEU A 150 6.94 6.13 6.51
CA LEU A 150 7.79 6.19 5.33
C LEU A 150 9.07 5.34 5.49
N LYS A 151 9.73 5.41 6.65
CA LYS A 151 10.91 4.58 6.97
C LYS A 151 10.58 3.09 6.98
N ALA A 152 9.44 2.71 7.55
CA ALA A 152 8.98 1.33 7.55
C ALA A 152 8.69 0.83 6.12
N LEU A 153 8.04 1.63 5.28
CA LEU A 153 7.77 1.32 3.88
C LEU A 153 9.05 1.19 3.06
N PHE A 154 10.03 2.07 3.26
CA PHE A 154 11.35 1.94 2.64
C PHE A 154 12.01 0.59 2.94
N LEU A 155 12.01 0.17 4.20
CA LEU A 155 12.64 -1.08 4.61
C LEU A 155 12.02 -2.31 3.95
N VAL A 156 10.71 -2.30 3.68
CA VAL A 156 10.00 -3.43 3.08
C VAL A 156 9.80 -3.31 1.57
N LYS A 157 10.22 -2.20 0.94
CA LYS A 157 9.96 -1.89 -0.47
C LYS A 157 10.23 -3.07 -1.41
N TYR A 158 11.38 -3.70 -1.29
CA TYR A 158 11.81 -4.77 -2.18
C TYR A 158 11.64 -6.18 -1.60
N VAL A 159 10.97 -6.32 -0.45
CA VAL A 159 10.76 -7.62 0.18
C VAL A 159 9.65 -8.38 -0.54
N LYS A 160 10.03 -9.31 -1.41
CA LYS A 160 9.07 -10.12 -2.18
C LYS A 160 8.12 -10.87 -1.26
N GLY A 161 6.81 -10.74 -1.54
CA GLY A 161 5.75 -11.40 -0.79
C GLY A 161 5.32 -10.70 0.50
N PHE A 162 5.95 -9.60 0.90
CA PHE A 162 5.40 -8.72 1.94
C PHE A 162 4.42 -7.74 1.32
N LYS A 163 3.21 -7.65 1.87
CA LYS A 163 2.18 -6.71 1.41
C LYS A 163 2.02 -5.58 2.42
N PRO A 164 2.48 -4.37 2.13
CA PRO A 164 2.37 -3.24 3.05
C PRO A 164 0.97 -2.61 3.01
N SER A 165 -0.04 -3.38 3.48
CA SER A 165 -1.39 -2.90 3.73
C SER A 165 -1.45 -2.09 5.03
N VAL A 166 -2.51 -1.31 5.24
CA VAL A 166 -2.75 -0.54 6.49
C VAL A 166 -2.58 -1.44 7.73
N ARG A 167 -3.13 -2.65 7.70
CA ARG A 167 -3.00 -3.64 8.79
C ARG A 167 -1.54 -4.03 9.02
N ASN A 168 -0.83 -4.40 7.98
CA ASN A 168 0.54 -4.88 8.09
C ASN A 168 1.50 -3.75 8.51
N ILE A 169 1.28 -2.52 8.02
CA ILE A 169 2.00 -1.32 8.48
C ILE A 169 1.73 -1.10 9.97
N GLY A 170 0.50 -1.29 10.43
CA GLY A 170 0.14 -1.21 11.85
C GLY A 170 0.96 -2.17 12.71
N ILE A 171 1.18 -3.40 12.27
CA ILE A 171 2.02 -4.37 12.97
C ILE A 171 3.49 -3.93 13.00
N LEU A 172 4.00 -3.38 11.89
CA LEU A 172 5.39 -2.87 11.83
C LEU A 172 5.63 -1.72 12.83
N LEU A 173 4.63 -0.89 13.07
CA LEU A 173 4.71 0.32 13.91
C LEU A 173 4.12 0.13 15.31
N LEU A 174 3.77 -1.09 15.70
CA LEU A 174 3.21 -1.37 17.02
C LEU A 174 4.25 -1.16 18.10
N SER A 175 4.02 -0.19 18.97
CA SER A 175 4.95 0.23 20.01
C SER A 175 4.64 -0.33 21.41
N GLU A 176 3.45 -0.90 21.62
CA GLU A 176 3.01 -1.42 22.91
C GLU A 176 1.86 -2.45 22.75
N PHE A 177 1.68 -3.32 23.77
CA PHE A 177 0.72 -4.44 23.70
C PHE A 177 -0.74 -4.01 23.76
N GLU A 178 -1.05 -2.94 24.50
CA GLU A 178 -2.41 -2.42 24.72
C GLU A 178 -2.72 -1.21 23.82
N ALA A 179 -2.10 -1.14 22.64
CA ALA A 179 -2.37 -0.04 21.72
C ALA A 179 -3.85 0.00 21.30
N ASP A 180 -4.43 1.20 21.27
CA ASP A 180 -5.72 1.44 20.65
C ASP A 180 -5.61 1.16 19.13
N GLN A 181 -6.01 -0.05 18.72
CA GLN A 181 -5.91 -0.49 17.33
C GLN A 181 -6.72 0.41 16.37
N THR A 182 -7.87 0.93 16.83
CA THR A 182 -8.71 1.80 16.00
C THR A 182 -8.06 3.17 15.82
N GLY A 183 -7.57 3.76 16.90
CA GLY A 183 -6.85 5.03 16.84
C GLY A 183 -5.53 4.92 16.07
N GLN A 184 -4.79 3.82 16.24
CA GLN A 184 -3.57 3.55 15.49
C GLN A 184 -3.87 3.41 13.99
N ARG A 185 -4.90 2.65 13.62
CA ARG A 185 -5.32 2.50 12.22
C ARG A 185 -5.62 3.85 11.58
N ARG A 186 -6.41 4.69 12.27
CA ARG A 186 -6.74 6.04 11.77
C ARG A 186 -5.49 6.90 11.57
N LYS A 187 -4.56 6.89 12.53
CA LYS A 187 -3.28 7.61 12.40
C LYS A 187 -2.47 7.13 11.20
N ILE A 188 -2.46 5.82 10.93
CA ILE A 188 -1.77 5.26 9.77
C ILE A 188 -2.44 5.72 8.47
N GLU A 189 -3.77 5.66 8.38
CA GLU A 189 -4.53 6.09 7.21
C GLU A 189 -4.32 7.59 6.94
N GLU A 190 -4.31 8.43 7.97
CA GLU A 190 -4.01 9.87 7.87
C GLU A 190 -2.57 10.12 7.37
N ALA A 191 -1.59 9.40 7.93
CA ALA A 191 -0.19 9.49 7.53
C ALA A 191 0.03 9.03 6.08
N LEU A 192 -0.59 7.91 5.68
CA LEU A 192 -0.53 7.39 4.32
C LEU A 192 -1.17 8.36 3.32
N SER A 193 -2.33 8.93 3.65
CA SER A 193 -3.00 9.94 2.81
C SER A 193 -2.12 11.17 2.59
N ARG A 194 -1.40 11.63 3.61
CA ARG A 194 -0.44 12.73 3.49
C ARG A 194 0.73 12.35 2.59
N LEU A 195 1.38 11.21 2.84
CA LEU A 195 2.53 10.75 2.07
C LEU A 195 2.20 10.50 0.60
N GLU A 196 1.00 9.99 0.30
CA GLU A 196 0.49 9.79 -1.06
C GLU A 196 0.27 11.14 -1.78
N ARG A 197 -0.36 12.12 -1.10
CA ARG A 197 -0.59 13.46 -1.64
C ARG A 197 0.72 14.18 -1.98
N GLU A 198 1.74 14.00 -1.14
CA GLU A 198 3.06 14.60 -1.31
C GLU A 198 4.00 13.72 -2.16
N THR A 199 3.47 12.66 -2.75
CA THR A 199 4.16 11.76 -3.71
C THR A 199 5.42 11.09 -3.10
N TYR A 200 5.42 10.78 -1.80
CA TYR A 200 6.44 9.95 -1.17
C TYR A 200 6.16 8.46 -1.29
N ILE A 201 4.91 8.12 -1.47
CA ILE A 201 4.42 6.76 -1.66
C ILE A 201 3.39 6.72 -2.77
N GLN A 202 3.18 5.53 -3.32
CA GLN A 202 2.10 5.23 -4.25
C GLN A 202 1.18 4.19 -3.62
N ARG A 203 -0.11 4.34 -3.86
CA ARG A 203 -1.10 3.33 -3.51
C ARG A 203 -1.40 2.46 -4.72
N ASN A 204 -1.32 1.14 -4.54
CA ASN A 204 -1.69 0.16 -5.54
C ASN A 204 -2.73 -0.80 -4.93
N GLY A 205 -4.00 -0.56 -5.19
CA GLY A 205 -5.12 -1.24 -4.53
C GLY A 205 -5.12 -1.02 -3.00
N GLU A 206 -4.85 -2.09 -2.24
CA GLU A 206 -4.81 -2.04 -0.77
C GLU A 206 -3.40 -1.92 -0.18
N VAL A 207 -2.37 -1.90 -1.03
CA VAL A 207 -0.98 -1.83 -0.59
C VAL A 207 -0.36 -0.48 -0.93
N TYR A 208 0.65 -0.10 -0.16
CA TYR A 208 1.36 1.16 -0.30
C TYR A 208 2.84 0.91 -0.56
N GLU A 209 3.42 1.62 -1.49
CA GLU A 209 4.79 1.45 -1.90
C GLU A 209 5.59 2.75 -1.75
N PHE A 210 6.78 2.64 -1.16
CA PHE A 210 7.74 3.74 -1.08
C PHE A 210 8.24 4.12 -2.48
N LEU A 211 8.33 5.40 -2.80
CA LEU A 211 8.87 5.91 -4.06
C LEU A 211 10.30 6.43 -3.89
N THR A 212 11.22 5.94 -4.73
CA THR A 212 12.53 6.58 -4.90
C THR A 212 12.36 7.94 -5.58
N ASN A 213 13.40 8.76 -5.64
CA ASN A 213 13.29 10.05 -6.31
C ASN A 213 13.00 9.91 -7.80
N GLU A 214 13.65 8.94 -8.45
CA GLU A 214 13.41 8.66 -9.87
C GLU A 214 11.96 8.22 -10.11
N GLU A 215 11.41 7.39 -9.24
CA GLU A 215 10.01 6.96 -9.30
C GLU A 215 9.05 8.12 -8.98
N LYS A 216 9.41 9.02 -8.06
CA LYS A 216 8.63 10.25 -7.79
C LYS A 216 8.54 11.16 -9.01
N ASP A 217 9.63 11.32 -9.74
CA ASP A 217 9.66 12.14 -10.95
C ASP A 217 8.74 11.55 -12.02
N VAL A 218 8.77 10.23 -12.22
CA VAL A 218 7.85 9.52 -13.13
C VAL A 218 6.40 9.63 -12.67
N GLU A 219 6.13 9.44 -11.39
CA GLU A 219 4.77 9.55 -10.83
C GLU A 219 4.22 10.98 -10.95
N ALA A 220 5.08 11.98 -10.73
CA ALA A 220 4.72 13.39 -10.93
C ALA A 220 4.41 13.68 -12.41
N GLU A 221 5.19 13.13 -13.35
CA GLU A 221 4.93 13.22 -14.78
C GLU A 221 3.59 12.60 -15.16
N ILE A 222 3.29 11.40 -14.63
CA ILE A 222 2.00 10.72 -14.84
C ILE A 222 0.84 11.58 -14.33
N LYS A 223 0.91 12.06 -13.09
CA LYS A 223 -0.15 12.89 -12.47
C LYS A 223 -0.34 14.27 -13.13
N ALA A 224 0.70 14.79 -13.77
CA ALA A 224 0.63 16.05 -14.51
C ALA A 224 -0.06 15.94 -15.86
N LEU A 225 -0.30 14.72 -16.37
CA LEU A 225 -1.03 14.51 -17.62
C LEU A 225 -2.50 14.91 -17.45
N ASP A 226 -2.93 15.87 -18.25
CA ASP A 226 -4.33 16.23 -18.36
C ASP A 226 -5.05 15.25 -19.32
N ILE A 227 -6.08 14.58 -18.83
CA ILE A 227 -6.86 13.60 -19.60
C ILE A 227 -8.19 14.24 -19.97
N ASP A 228 -8.48 14.29 -21.27
CA ASP A 228 -9.76 14.78 -21.78
C ASP A 228 -10.92 13.93 -21.23
N PRO A 229 -11.98 14.54 -20.66
CA PRO A 229 -13.13 13.81 -20.16
C PRO A 229 -13.76 12.84 -21.19
N SER A 230 -13.68 13.15 -22.48
CA SER A 230 -14.16 12.28 -23.56
C SER A 230 -13.37 10.97 -23.66
N GLU A 231 -12.07 10.99 -23.30
CA GLU A 231 -11.25 9.77 -23.26
C GLU A 231 -11.62 8.87 -22.08
N LEU A 232 -11.98 9.47 -20.94
CA LEU A 232 -12.48 8.72 -19.78
C LEU A 232 -13.80 8.04 -20.10
N SER A 233 -14.75 8.79 -20.73
CA SER A 233 -16.04 8.23 -21.16
C SER A 233 -15.85 7.08 -22.14
N LYS A 234 -14.95 7.23 -23.12
CA LYS A 234 -14.66 6.19 -24.11
C LYS A 234 -14.03 4.94 -23.51
N GLU A 235 -13.15 5.11 -22.52
CA GLU A 235 -12.58 3.98 -21.77
C GLU A 235 -13.66 3.23 -21.00
N LEU A 236 -14.54 3.99 -20.33
CA LEU A 236 -15.67 3.42 -19.59
C LEU A 236 -16.68 2.71 -20.51
N GLU A 237 -16.93 3.24 -21.71
CA GLU A 237 -17.72 2.56 -22.75
C GLU A 237 -17.12 1.20 -23.10
N THR A 238 -15.82 1.15 -23.33
CA THR A 238 -15.09 -0.09 -23.65
C THR A 238 -15.19 -1.10 -22.51
N LEU A 239 -14.95 -0.66 -21.28
CA LEU A 239 -15.06 -1.52 -20.09
C LEU A 239 -16.50 -2.04 -19.92
N ALA A 240 -17.49 -1.15 -20.00
CA ALA A 240 -18.88 -1.51 -19.78
C ALA A 240 -19.45 -2.43 -20.85
N PHE A 241 -19.23 -2.13 -22.12
CA PHE A 241 -19.93 -2.77 -23.23
C PHE A 241 -19.12 -3.81 -24.01
N ASP A 242 -17.80 -3.75 -23.99
CA ASP A 242 -16.97 -4.71 -24.70
C ASP A 242 -16.33 -5.74 -23.74
N THR A 243 -16.16 -5.38 -22.46
CA THR A 243 -15.59 -6.28 -21.47
C THR A 243 -16.65 -6.92 -20.57
N ILE A 244 -17.59 -6.13 -20.01
CA ILE A 244 -18.58 -6.62 -19.04
C ILE A 244 -19.89 -7.04 -19.75
N LEU A 245 -20.59 -6.11 -20.40
CA LEU A 245 -21.89 -6.35 -21.06
C LEU A 245 -21.71 -6.70 -22.54
N ARG A 246 -21.06 -7.80 -22.83
CA ARG A 246 -20.75 -8.22 -24.22
C ARG A 246 -21.98 -8.50 -25.08
N HIS A 247 -23.15 -8.71 -24.46
CA HIS A 247 -24.38 -9.04 -25.16
C HIS A 247 -24.97 -7.82 -25.88
N ARG A 248 -25.46 -8.04 -27.10
CA ARG A 248 -26.09 -7.02 -27.92
C ARG A 248 -27.60 -7.26 -28.09
N LYS A 249 -28.12 -8.34 -27.53
CA LYS A 249 -29.50 -8.75 -27.56
C LYS A 249 -29.94 -9.31 -26.22
N ILE A 250 -31.18 -9.10 -25.89
CA ILE A 250 -31.86 -9.69 -24.73
C ILE A 250 -32.79 -10.77 -25.23
N LYS A 251 -32.76 -11.94 -24.64
CA LYS A 251 -33.64 -13.05 -24.92
C LYS A 251 -34.87 -12.99 -24.01
N HIS A 252 -36.06 -12.86 -24.58
CA HIS A 252 -37.29 -12.96 -23.83
C HIS A 252 -37.66 -14.45 -23.67
N LEU A 253 -37.61 -14.95 -22.43
CA LEU A 253 -37.73 -16.39 -22.14
C LEU A 253 -39.08 -16.99 -22.53
N ALA A 254 -40.18 -16.24 -22.35
CA ALA A 254 -41.53 -16.77 -22.62
C ALA A 254 -41.81 -16.97 -24.13
N THR A 255 -41.28 -16.09 -24.97
CA THR A 255 -41.50 -16.17 -26.45
C THR A 255 -40.31 -16.73 -27.20
N ASN A 256 -39.18 -16.94 -26.50
CA ASN A 256 -37.91 -17.36 -27.08
C ASN A 256 -37.37 -16.40 -28.17
N SER A 257 -37.85 -15.16 -28.20
CA SER A 257 -37.44 -14.13 -29.13
C SER A 257 -36.26 -13.33 -28.64
N GLU A 258 -35.40 -12.87 -29.54
CA GLU A 258 -34.25 -12.01 -29.24
C GLU A 258 -34.55 -10.57 -29.69
N TYR A 259 -34.29 -9.63 -28.79
CA TYR A 259 -34.45 -8.20 -29.04
C TYR A 259 -33.08 -7.50 -28.91
N ALA A 260 -32.72 -6.79 -29.98
CA ALA A 260 -31.54 -5.93 -29.94
C ALA A 260 -31.85 -4.65 -29.14
N PHE A 261 -30.84 -4.10 -28.49
CA PHE A 261 -30.97 -2.87 -27.70
C PHE A 261 -29.86 -1.88 -27.99
N THR A 262 -30.19 -0.60 -27.90
CA THR A 262 -29.25 0.51 -27.90
C THR A 262 -28.45 0.47 -26.60
N ARG A 263 -27.13 0.52 -26.69
CA ARG A 263 -26.23 0.72 -25.55
C ARG A 263 -26.08 2.21 -25.34
N LYS A 264 -26.27 2.69 -24.13
CA LYS A 264 -26.04 4.10 -23.76
C LYS A 264 -25.15 4.18 -22.54
N LEU A 265 -24.25 5.16 -22.53
CA LEU A 265 -23.50 5.59 -21.38
C LEU A 265 -23.80 7.07 -21.15
N ASP A 266 -24.30 7.41 -19.96
CA ASP A 266 -24.64 8.77 -19.56
C ASP A 266 -25.50 9.49 -20.63
N ASP A 267 -26.57 8.82 -21.08
CA ASP A 267 -27.51 9.22 -22.17
C ASP A 267 -26.92 9.27 -23.60
N HIS A 268 -25.63 8.99 -23.77
CA HIS A 268 -24.99 8.95 -25.09
C HIS A 268 -25.09 7.55 -25.71
N ALA A 269 -25.60 7.45 -26.94
CA ALA A 269 -25.71 6.18 -27.63
C ALA A 269 -24.33 5.68 -28.09
N VAL A 270 -24.03 4.39 -27.81
CA VAL A 270 -22.81 3.70 -28.19
C VAL A 270 -23.11 2.68 -29.29
N GLY A 271 -22.75 3.01 -30.51
CA GLY A 271 -22.96 2.18 -31.68
C GLY A 271 -24.36 2.34 -32.31
N ARG A 272 -24.97 1.22 -32.76
CA ARG A 272 -26.25 1.25 -33.48
C ARG A 272 -27.43 1.43 -32.51
N GLU A 273 -28.37 2.31 -32.90
CA GLU A 273 -29.57 2.55 -32.14
C GLU A 273 -30.69 1.59 -32.51
N TYR A 274 -31.51 1.23 -31.52
CA TYR A 274 -32.68 0.36 -31.57
C TYR A 274 -33.80 0.98 -30.73
N GLU A 275 -35.01 0.42 -30.80
CA GLU A 275 -36.15 0.86 -30.02
C GLU A 275 -35.98 0.72 -28.53
N LEU A 276 -35.48 -0.44 -28.10
CA LEU A 276 -35.12 -0.68 -26.69
C LEU A 276 -33.72 -0.13 -26.38
N ALA A 277 -33.50 0.41 -25.18
CA ALA A 277 -32.22 0.88 -24.75
C ALA A 277 -31.86 0.40 -23.34
N ILE A 278 -30.55 0.20 -23.11
CA ILE A 278 -29.97 0.08 -21.79
C ILE A 278 -29.01 1.25 -21.61
N ASN A 279 -29.29 2.11 -20.64
CA ASN A 279 -28.48 3.27 -20.28
C ASN A 279 -27.77 3.04 -18.98
N LEU A 280 -26.45 3.03 -19.01
CA LEU A 280 -25.59 3.00 -17.81
C LEU A 280 -25.31 4.44 -17.40
N VAL A 281 -25.75 4.81 -16.20
CA VAL A 281 -25.42 6.12 -15.61
C VAL A 281 -24.18 5.91 -14.74
N SER A 282 -23.08 6.51 -15.18
CA SER A 282 -21.75 6.29 -14.59
C SER A 282 -21.43 7.28 -13.45
N PRO A 283 -20.43 7.01 -12.63
CA PRO A 283 -19.94 7.97 -11.64
C PRO A 283 -19.28 9.23 -12.21
N LEU A 284 -19.09 9.30 -13.55
CA LEU A 284 -18.65 10.51 -14.25
C LEU A 284 -19.79 11.50 -14.49
N SER A 285 -21.04 11.04 -14.38
CA SER A 285 -22.24 11.87 -14.58
C SER A 285 -22.75 12.40 -13.25
N ASP A 286 -23.07 13.69 -13.21
CA ASP A 286 -23.71 14.31 -12.04
C ASP A 286 -25.09 13.69 -11.72
N GLU A 287 -25.70 13.02 -12.70
CA GLU A 287 -27.01 12.38 -12.54
C GLU A 287 -27.00 11.15 -11.64
N VAL A 288 -25.85 10.53 -11.44
CA VAL A 288 -25.71 9.34 -10.58
C VAL A 288 -26.13 9.61 -9.13
N GLU A 289 -26.05 10.86 -8.68
CA GLU A 289 -26.47 11.30 -7.34
C GLU A 289 -27.97 11.62 -7.24
N SER A 290 -28.71 11.58 -8.38
CA SER A 290 -30.14 11.92 -8.45
C SER A 290 -31.00 10.76 -8.96
N PRO A 291 -31.29 9.75 -8.11
CA PRO A 291 -32.12 8.60 -8.51
C PRO A 291 -33.50 8.99 -9.03
N ASP A 292 -34.11 10.02 -8.43
CA ASP A 292 -35.43 10.52 -8.87
C ASP A 292 -35.35 11.21 -10.24
N GLY A 293 -34.25 11.92 -10.53
CA GLY A 293 -34.00 12.52 -11.83
C GLY A 293 -33.91 11.45 -12.93
N ILE A 294 -33.11 10.38 -12.68
CA ILE A 294 -32.98 9.24 -13.58
C ILE A 294 -34.37 8.59 -13.81
N ARG A 295 -35.14 8.37 -12.74
CA ARG A 295 -36.48 7.78 -12.80
C ARG A 295 -37.43 8.63 -13.64
N MET A 296 -37.42 9.94 -13.46
CA MET A 296 -38.27 10.84 -14.24
C MET A 296 -37.93 10.84 -15.74
N LYS A 297 -36.61 10.80 -16.06
CA LYS A 297 -36.16 10.74 -17.46
C LYS A 297 -36.57 9.46 -18.18
N THR A 298 -36.57 8.32 -17.46
CA THR A 298 -36.89 7.01 -18.06
C THR A 298 -38.38 6.70 -18.12
N MET A 299 -39.24 7.39 -17.38
CA MET A 299 -40.69 7.12 -17.32
C MET A 299 -41.42 7.14 -18.67
N SER A 300 -40.91 7.85 -19.68
CA SER A 300 -41.50 7.98 -21.00
C SER A 300 -40.67 7.38 -22.13
N ARG A 301 -39.64 6.60 -21.79
CA ARG A 301 -38.69 6.00 -22.74
C ARG A 301 -38.74 4.48 -22.63
N GLU A 302 -38.55 3.79 -23.74
CA GLU A 302 -38.37 2.33 -23.77
C GLU A 302 -36.90 1.99 -23.38
N GLU A 303 -36.54 2.35 -22.17
CA GLU A 303 -35.18 2.36 -21.68
C GLU A 303 -35.08 1.80 -20.25
N LEU A 304 -34.11 0.91 -20.05
CA LEU A 304 -33.68 0.48 -18.72
C LEU A 304 -32.45 1.30 -18.30
N ALA A 305 -32.63 2.18 -17.33
CA ALA A 305 -31.46 2.83 -16.69
C ALA A 305 -30.87 1.99 -15.57
N VAL A 306 -29.57 1.86 -15.57
CA VAL A 306 -28.79 1.19 -14.55
C VAL A 306 -27.81 2.21 -14.00
N ALA A 307 -28.11 2.77 -12.82
CA ALA A 307 -27.21 3.70 -12.14
C ALA A 307 -26.10 2.94 -11.40
N MET A 308 -24.88 3.29 -11.69
CA MET A 308 -23.72 2.84 -10.90
C MET A 308 -23.74 3.56 -9.55
N LYS A 309 -23.09 2.96 -8.56
CA LYS A 309 -22.96 3.60 -7.26
C LYS A 309 -21.97 4.78 -7.36
N PRO A 310 -22.30 5.97 -6.79
CA PRO A 310 -21.32 7.05 -6.72
C PRO A 310 -20.05 6.57 -6.00
N ASP A 311 -18.91 6.68 -6.66
CA ASP A 311 -17.62 6.23 -6.12
C ASP A 311 -16.47 7.13 -6.60
N ALA A 312 -16.05 8.04 -5.73
CA ALA A 312 -14.93 8.94 -6.00
C ALA A 312 -13.60 8.19 -6.20
N ASN A 313 -13.44 7.03 -5.56
CA ASN A 313 -12.23 6.23 -5.74
C ASN A 313 -12.19 5.61 -7.13
N PHE A 314 -13.33 5.12 -7.64
CA PHE A 314 -13.42 4.59 -9.00
C PHE A 314 -13.05 5.64 -10.05
N VAL A 315 -13.59 6.87 -9.93
CA VAL A 315 -13.27 7.97 -10.85
C VAL A 315 -11.78 8.30 -10.81
N ARG A 316 -11.20 8.41 -9.61
CA ARG A 316 -9.77 8.66 -9.43
C ARG A 316 -8.92 7.56 -10.06
N ASP A 317 -9.27 6.30 -9.83
CA ASP A 317 -8.51 5.16 -10.32
C ASP A 317 -8.63 5.05 -11.86
N LEU A 318 -9.77 5.41 -12.44
CA LEU A 318 -9.96 5.50 -13.91
C LEU A 318 -9.08 6.61 -14.52
N ILE A 319 -9.00 7.78 -13.87
CA ILE A 319 -8.14 8.87 -14.31
C ILE A 319 -6.68 8.43 -14.26
N LEU A 320 -6.25 7.85 -13.15
CA LEU A 320 -4.87 7.37 -12.97
C LEU A 320 -4.51 6.29 -14.01
N PHE A 321 -5.43 5.36 -14.28
CA PHE A 321 -5.26 4.36 -15.34
C PHE A 321 -5.00 5.01 -16.69
N LYS A 322 -5.82 5.99 -17.08
CA LYS A 322 -5.65 6.70 -18.36
C LYS A 322 -4.36 7.52 -18.43
N GLN A 323 -3.99 8.17 -17.34
CA GLN A 323 -2.73 8.90 -17.25
C GLN A 323 -1.54 7.96 -17.43
N THR A 324 -1.55 6.81 -16.76
CA THR A 324 -0.50 5.79 -16.86
C THR A 324 -0.42 5.20 -18.27
N ASP A 325 -1.55 4.81 -18.86
CA ASP A 325 -1.62 4.28 -20.23
C ASP A 325 -1.09 5.30 -21.25
N THR A 326 -1.44 6.57 -21.09
CA THR A 326 -0.96 7.66 -21.95
C THR A 326 0.55 7.86 -21.80
N CYS A 327 1.07 7.86 -20.57
CA CYS A 327 2.52 7.95 -20.30
C CYS A 327 3.28 6.77 -20.92
N ILE A 328 2.78 5.53 -20.80
CA ILE A 328 3.37 4.34 -21.41
C ILE A 328 3.41 4.48 -22.94
N ARG A 329 2.31 4.90 -23.57
CA ARG A 329 2.24 5.06 -25.04
C ARG A 329 3.22 6.13 -25.54
N GLN A 330 3.32 7.25 -24.84
CA GLN A 330 4.29 8.31 -25.16
C GLN A 330 5.73 7.83 -24.99
N SER A 331 5.99 6.99 -23.98
CA SER A 331 7.29 6.41 -23.69
C SER A 331 7.74 5.40 -24.77
N ARG A 332 6.81 4.61 -25.31
CA ARG A 332 7.10 3.65 -26.39
C ARG A 332 7.37 4.33 -27.75
N SER A 333 6.89 5.55 -27.93
CA SER A 333 7.15 6.34 -29.14
C SER A 333 8.45 7.17 -29.08
N GLY A 334 9.11 7.27 -27.93
CA GLY A 334 10.37 7.98 -27.69
C GLY A 334 11.48 7.06 -27.20
N SER A 335 12.75 7.48 -27.34
CA SER A 335 13.92 6.70 -26.89
C SER A 335 13.87 6.39 -25.38
N PRO A 336 14.32 5.20 -24.92
CA PRO A 336 14.24 4.79 -23.53
C PRO A 336 15.11 5.68 -22.64
N GLN A 337 14.51 6.24 -21.58
CA GLN A 337 15.24 6.87 -20.46
C GLN A 337 15.33 5.91 -19.27
N PRO A 338 16.41 5.95 -18.46
CA PRO A 338 16.55 5.13 -17.26
C PRO A 338 15.42 5.49 -16.26
N GLY A 339 14.78 4.49 -15.67
CA GLY A 339 13.68 4.63 -14.69
C GLY A 339 12.30 4.13 -15.18
N ARG A 340 12.18 3.78 -16.46
CA ARG A 340 10.90 3.39 -17.09
C ARG A 340 10.54 1.90 -16.98
N GLU A 341 11.44 1.05 -16.49
CA GLU A 341 11.21 -0.41 -16.34
C GLU A 341 10.02 -0.74 -15.41
N ARG A 342 9.64 0.19 -14.54
CA ARG A 342 8.53 0.02 -13.60
C ARG A 342 7.17 0.07 -14.32
N ILE A 343 7.02 0.95 -15.30
CA ILE A 343 5.74 1.16 -15.99
C ILE A 343 5.31 -0.11 -16.75
N ASP A 344 6.29 -0.85 -17.32
CA ASP A 344 6.03 -2.10 -18.05
C ASP A 344 5.69 -3.30 -17.12
N ALA A 345 5.98 -3.21 -15.83
CA ALA A 345 5.72 -4.28 -14.86
C ALA A 345 4.31 -4.19 -14.22
N GLU A 346 3.60 -3.08 -14.39
CA GLU A 346 2.26 -2.84 -13.81
C GLU A 346 1.10 -3.16 -14.80
N GLN A 347 1.41 -3.61 -16.03
CA GLN A 347 0.44 -4.17 -16.99
C GLN A 347 0.29 -5.69 -16.83
#